data_2a43b390dcfc6f0f604c163fffddd1be
#
_entry.id   2a43b390dcfc6f0f604c163fffddd1be
#
_cell.length_a   1.000
_cell.length_b   1.000
_cell.length_c   1.000
_cell.angle_alpha   90.00
_cell.angle_beta   90.00
_cell.angle_gamma   90.00
#
_symmetry.space_group_name_H-M   'P 1'
#
loop_
_entity.id
_entity.type
_entity.pdbx_description
1 polymer ?
#
loop_
_entity_poly.entity_id
_entity_poly.type
_entity_poly.pdbx_seq_one_letter_code
_entity_poly.pdbx_strand_id
1 'polypeptide(L)'
;MPVEPEPSPWVFPSRAELAALPVLDDVEADVEADGDGRHDGSDLVAVGADLAPGTLLAAYRNGLFPMPEGRSIGWWSPAFRGVLRLDELHVSRSLRRAARDFEIRVDTAFDEVVAACADPRRPHGWIDGRIARAYGELHRLGWAHSVEAWRDGRLAGGLYGVAIGGLFAGESMFHRVTDASKVALLGLVEGLRSDPDGAAGRRLVDVQWATRHLCGLGVREIPRAGYLAALEDLLAVPVAALWERGHPGRAG
;
A
#
# COMPACT_ATOMS: atom_id res chain seq x y z
N MET A 1 0.32 1.14 -20.04
CA MET A 1 -0.23 -0.04 -19.32
C MET A 1 0.93 -0.80 -18.70
N PRO A 2 0.77 -1.37 -17.50
CA PRO A 2 1.81 -2.16 -16.86
C PRO A 2 2.19 -3.38 -17.73
N VAL A 3 3.44 -3.82 -17.59
CA VAL A 3 3.96 -5.02 -18.30
C VAL A 3 3.82 -6.21 -17.37
N GLU A 4 3.09 -7.25 -17.81
CA GLU A 4 2.93 -8.47 -17.03
C GLU A 4 4.26 -9.22 -16.98
N PRO A 5 4.80 -9.53 -15.78
CA PRO A 5 6.03 -10.29 -15.65
C PRO A 5 5.80 -11.80 -15.88
N GLU A 6 6.90 -12.56 -15.94
CA GLU A 6 6.83 -14.01 -15.91
C GLU A 6 6.04 -14.51 -14.68
N PRO A 7 5.18 -15.51 -14.85
CA PRO A 7 4.39 -16.05 -13.74
C PRO A 7 5.25 -16.57 -12.58
N SER A 8 4.72 -16.48 -11.38
CA SER A 8 5.36 -17.06 -10.20
C SER A 8 5.50 -18.59 -10.32
N PRO A 9 6.66 -19.16 -10.00
CA PRO A 9 6.79 -20.60 -9.83
C PRO A 9 6.23 -21.09 -8.48
N TRP A 10 5.90 -20.16 -7.59
CA TRP A 10 5.39 -20.45 -6.26
C TRP A 10 3.86 -20.47 -6.23
N VAL A 11 3.31 -21.39 -5.46
CA VAL A 11 1.86 -21.51 -5.25
C VAL A 11 1.53 -20.94 -3.88
N PHE A 12 0.71 -19.91 -3.85
CA PHE A 12 0.14 -19.35 -2.64
C PHE A 12 -1.22 -19.99 -2.34
N PRO A 13 -1.65 -20.01 -1.06
CA PRO A 13 -3.03 -20.36 -0.73
C PRO A 13 -4.02 -19.51 -1.54
N SER A 14 -5.08 -20.12 -2.00
CA SER A 14 -6.16 -19.44 -2.69
C SER A 14 -6.90 -18.49 -1.74
N ARG A 15 -7.62 -17.51 -2.30
CA ARG A 15 -8.48 -16.61 -1.51
C ARG A 15 -9.51 -17.37 -0.67
N ALA A 16 -10.04 -18.48 -1.18
CA ALA A 16 -10.99 -19.32 -0.44
C ALA A 16 -10.34 -20.00 0.77
N GLU A 17 -9.14 -20.53 0.60
CA GLU A 17 -8.37 -21.13 1.71
C GLU A 17 -7.99 -20.08 2.76
N LEU A 18 -7.55 -18.88 2.33
CA LEU A 18 -7.25 -17.77 3.23
C LEU A 18 -8.49 -17.28 3.98
N ALA A 19 -9.64 -17.18 3.32
CA ALA A 19 -10.91 -16.77 3.94
C ALA A 19 -11.40 -17.77 5.01
N ALA A 20 -11.01 -19.04 4.88
CA ALA A 20 -11.35 -20.11 5.83
C ALA A 20 -10.40 -20.21 7.03
N LEU A 21 -9.29 -19.44 7.03
CA LEU A 21 -8.38 -19.44 8.19
C LEU A 21 -9.11 -18.88 9.43
N PRO A 22 -8.93 -19.53 10.60
CA PRO A 22 -9.58 -19.07 11.82
C PRO A 22 -9.14 -17.64 12.17
N VAL A 23 -10.09 -16.85 12.64
CA VAL A 23 -9.82 -15.61 13.35
C VAL A 23 -9.74 -16.01 14.83
N LEU A 24 -8.59 -15.85 15.44
CA LEU A 24 -8.43 -16.13 16.87
C LEU A 24 -9.12 -15.00 17.64
N ASP A 25 -10.31 -15.28 18.20
CA ASP A 25 -11.17 -14.31 18.88
C ASP A 25 -10.65 -13.85 20.26
N ASP A 26 -9.56 -14.44 20.79
CA ASP A 26 -9.16 -14.32 22.18
C ASP A 26 -7.80 -13.65 22.45
N VAL A 27 -7.37 -12.73 21.62
CA VAL A 27 -6.36 -11.77 22.05
C VAL A 27 -7.08 -10.43 22.28
N GLU A 28 -7.45 -10.16 23.53
CA GLU A 28 -7.69 -8.77 23.94
C GLU A 28 -6.48 -7.98 23.42
N ALA A 29 -6.70 -7.26 22.34
CA ALA A 29 -5.70 -6.35 21.83
C ALA A 29 -5.55 -5.28 22.90
N ASP A 30 -4.64 -5.51 23.84
CA ASP A 30 -4.01 -4.43 24.58
C ASP A 30 -3.37 -3.54 23.52
N VAL A 31 -4.16 -2.59 23.04
CA VAL A 31 -3.72 -1.47 22.22
C VAL A 31 -2.89 -0.60 23.16
N GLU A 32 -1.68 -1.09 23.47
CA GLU A 32 -0.70 -0.25 24.12
C GLU A 32 -0.43 0.96 23.23
N ALA A 33 -0.34 2.11 23.87
CA ALA A 33 -0.38 3.45 23.32
C ALA A 33 0.78 3.83 22.35
N ASP A 34 1.64 2.90 21.99
CA ASP A 34 2.79 3.08 21.12
C ASP A 34 2.66 2.27 19.84
N GLY A 35 1.74 2.68 19.02
CA GLY A 35 1.78 2.80 17.55
C GLY A 35 2.22 1.65 16.67
N ASP A 36 2.43 0.43 17.15
CA ASP A 36 2.70 -0.71 16.27
C ASP A 36 1.67 -1.81 16.57
N GLY A 37 0.78 -2.05 15.58
CA GLY A 37 -0.13 -3.18 15.64
C GLY A 37 0.71 -4.45 15.82
N ARG A 38 0.75 -5.00 17.02
CA ARG A 38 1.46 -6.25 17.29
C ARG A 38 0.83 -7.34 16.46
N HIS A 39 1.60 -7.83 15.50
CA HIS A 39 1.27 -9.02 14.75
C HIS A 39 1.50 -10.21 15.70
N ASP A 40 0.45 -10.84 16.15
CA ASP A 40 0.51 -12.00 17.04
C ASP A 40 1.01 -13.28 16.35
N GLY A 41 1.48 -13.16 15.11
CA GLY A 41 1.92 -14.27 14.29
C GLY A 41 0.78 -15.04 13.61
N SER A 42 -0.49 -14.83 13.99
CA SER A 42 -1.65 -15.49 13.39
C SER A 42 -1.92 -15.01 11.96
N ASP A 43 -1.40 -13.82 11.62
CA ASP A 43 -1.51 -13.21 10.29
C ASP A 43 -0.46 -13.73 9.29
N LEU A 44 0.59 -14.44 9.77
CA LEU A 44 1.62 -15.04 8.93
C LEU A 44 1.09 -16.33 8.30
N VAL A 45 1.00 -16.34 6.97
CA VAL A 45 0.42 -17.47 6.21
C VAL A 45 1.47 -18.41 5.68
N ALA A 46 2.61 -17.89 5.22
CA ALA A 46 3.68 -18.68 4.62
C ALA A 46 5.04 -18.02 4.81
N VAL A 47 6.11 -18.83 4.73
CA VAL A 47 7.50 -18.34 4.78
C VAL A 47 8.27 -18.93 3.62
N GLY A 48 9.09 -18.12 2.97
CA GLY A 48 9.91 -18.51 1.83
C GLY A 48 9.49 -17.81 0.54
N ALA A 49 9.65 -18.48 -0.59
CA ALA A 49 9.52 -17.93 -1.94
C ALA A 49 10.52 -16.78 -2.22
N ASP A 50 10.41 -16.17 -3.40
CA ASP A 50 11.24 -15.06 -3.82
C ASP A 50 10.45 -13.75 -3.89
N LEU A 51 11.12 -12.67 -4.27
CA LEU A 51 10.52 -11.36 -4.48
C LEU A 51 10.49 -10.98 -5.97
N ALA A 52 10.49 -11.97 -6.87
CA ALA A 52 10.33 -11.70 -8.29
C ALA A 52 8.98 -11.00 -8.56
N PRO A 53 8.89 -10.11 -9.55
CA PRO A 53 7.67 -9.36 -9.83
C PRO A 53 6.41 -10.24 -9.97
N GLY A 54 6.51 -11.38 -10.66
CA GLY A 54 5.39 -12.32 -10.79
C GLY A 54 4.96 -12.94 -9.46
N THR A 55 5.92 -13.20 -8.56
CA THR A 55 5.64 -13.72 -7.21
C THR A 55 4.93 -12.66 -6.36
N LEU A 56 5.41 -11.42 -6.37
CA LEU A 56 4.77 -10.32 -5.68
C LEU A 56 3.33 -10.09 -6.16
N LEU A 57 3.13 -10.01 -7.48
CA LEU A 57 1.79 -9.80 -8.04
C LEU A 57 0.85 -10.98 -7.75
N ALA A 58 1.34 -12.22 -7.81
CA ALA A 58 0.55 -13.39 -7.42
C ALA A 58 0.12 -13.33 -5.96
N ALA A 59 1.00 -12.91 -5.06
CA ALA A 59 0.69 -12.72 -3.65
C ALA A 59 -0.38 -11.65 -3.44
N TYR A 60 -0.20 -10.43 -3.98
CA TYR A 60 -1.18 -9.35 -3.85
C TYR A 60 -2.54 -9.72 -4.44
N ARG A 61 -2.58 -10.40 -5.58
CA ARG A 61 -3.81 -10.90 -6.19
C ARG A 61 -4.56 -11.92 -5.33
N ASN A 62 -3.85 -12.58 -4.41
CA ASN A 62 -4.43 -13.50 -3.43
C ASN A 62 -4.63 -12.86 -2.04
N GLY A 63 -4.37 -11.57 -1.87
CA GLY A 63 -4.58 -10.86 -0.60
C GLY A 63 -3.42 -11.00 0.39
N LEU A 64 -2.25 -11.42 -0.09
CA LEU A 64 -1.01 -11.54 0.68
C LEU A 64 -0.07 -10.37 0.38
N PHE A 65 0.80 -10.05 1.33
CA PHE A 65 1.89 -9.10 1.13
C PHE A 65 3.16 -9.59 1.84
N PRO A 66 4.35 -9.19 1.36
CA PRO A 66 5.62 -9.65 1.91
C PRO A 66 6.11 -8.79 3.06
N MET A 67 6.75 -9.41 4.05
CA MET A 67 7.64 -8.74 4.99
C MET A 67 8.89 -9.59 5.23
N PRO A 68 10.05 -8.97 5.52
CA PRO A 68 11.23 -9.72 5.92
C PRO A 68 10.98 -10.52 7.19
N GLU A 69 11.28 -11.82 7.12
CA GLU A 69 11.27 -12.73 8.26
C GLU A 69 12.69 -13.30 8.42
N GLY A 70 13.54 -12.56 9.09
CA GLY A 70 14.97 -12.84 9.18
C GLY A 70 15.61 -12.89 7.79
N ARG A 71 16.15 -14.07 7.40
CA ARG A 71 16.75 -14.30 6.07
C ARG A 71 15.71 -14.65 5.00
N SER A 72 14.51 -15.01 5.39
CA SER A 72 13.39 -15.40 4.53
C SER A 72 12.44 -14.22 4.28
N ILE A 73 11.37 -14.48 3.55
CA ILE A 73 10.22 -13.60 3.38
C ILE A 73 9.02 -14.27 4.02
N GLY A 74 8.33 -13.55 4.89
CA GLY A 74 7.02 -13.91 5.39
C GLY A 74 5.93 -13.33 4.48
N TRP A 75 4.87 -14.10 4.26
CA TRP A 75 3.69 -13.71 3.49
C TRP A 75 2.51 -13.61 4.44
N TRP A 76 1.95 -12.41 4.52
CA TRP A 76 1.01 -12.04 5.56
C TRP A 76 -0.38 -11.76 4.99
N SER A 77 -1.40 -12.16 5.72
CA SER A 77 -2.80 -11.83 5.43
C SER A 77 -3.55 -11.61 6.74
N PRO A 78 -3.68 -10.36 7.21
CA PRO A 78 -4.31 -10.04 8.49
C PRO A 78 -5.73 -10.57 8.64
N ALA A 79 -6.07 -11.07 9.83
CA ALA A 79 -7.42 -11.46 10.19
C ALA A 79 -8.40 -10.28 10.06
N PHE A 80 -7.91 -9.07 10.39
CA PHE A 80 -8.59 -7.80 10.16
C PHE A 80 -7.73 -6.92 9.28
N ARG A 81 -8.19 -6.67 8.04
CA ARG A 81 -7.47 -5.87 7.05
C ARG A 81 -7.77 -4.40 7.20
N GLY A 82 -6.75 -3.57 7.37
CA GLY A 82 -6.85 -2.11 7.35
C GLY A 82 -7.08 -1.60 5.93
N VAL A 83 -8.21 -0.93 5.69
CA VAL A 83 -8.57 -0.40 4.39
C VAL A 83 -9.05 1.04 4.50
N LEU A 84 -8.82 1.84 3.46
CA LEU A 84 -9.37 3.18 3.32
C LEU A 84 -10.25 3.22 2.06
N ARG A 85 -11.54 3.39 2.25
CA ARG A 85 -12.44 3.75 1.15
C ARG A 85 -12.19 5.20 0.78
N LEU A 86 -12.19 5.49 -0.52
CA LEU A 86 -11.80 6.82 -1.00
C LEU A 86 -12.71 7.95 -0.47
N ASP A 87 -13.99 7.66 -0.25
CA ASP A 87 -14.99 8.59 0.29
C ASP A 87 -14.92 8.78 1.81
N GLU A 88 -14.20 7.91 2.53
CA GLU A 88 -14.05 7.95 3.98
C GLU A 88 -12.79 8.68 4.47
N LEU A 89 -11.93 9.18 3.55
CA LEU A 89 -10.75 9.94 3.96
C LEU A 89 -11.13 11.17 4.79
N HIS A 90 -10.71 11.17 6.04
CA HIS A 90 -10.91 12.31 6.94
C HIS A 90 -9.84 13.38 6.75
N VAL A 91 -10.21 14.52 6.18
CA VAL A 91 -9.31 15.66 5.97
C VAL A 91 -9.69 16.79 6.92
N SER A 92 -8.88 17.00 7.96
CA SER A 92 -9.09 18.12 8.90
C SER A 92 -8.91 19.47 8.21
N ARG A 93 -9.45 20.53 8.82
CA ARG A 93 -9.28 21.91 8.30
C ARG A 93 -7.81 22.31 8.25
N SER A 94 -7.01 21.89 9.26
CA SER A 94 -5.58 22.16 9.31
C SER A 94 -4.82 21.46 8.19
N LEU A 95 -5.11 20.17 7.92
CA LEU A 95 -4.50 19.41 6.83
C LEU A 95 -4.85 20.01 5.47
N ARG A 96 -6.12 20.40 5.25
CA ARG A 96 -6.55 21.04 4.01
C ARG A 96 -5.87 22.38 3.78
N ARG A 97 -5.58 23.12 4.85
CA ARG A 97 -4.79 24.37 4.76
C ARG A 97 -3.33 24.07 4.45
N ALA A 98 -2.72 23.14 5.17
CA ALA A 98 -1.32 22.74 4.97
C ALA A 98 -1.07 22.22 3.54
N ALA A 99 -2.01 21.48 2.96
CA ALA A 99 -1.90 20.91 1.61
C ALA A 99 -1.65 21.95 0.52
N ARG A 100 -2.06 23.22 0.74
CA ARG A 100 -1.84 24.31 -0.22
C ARG A 100 -0.36 24.70 -0.40
N ASP A 101 0.49 24.33 0.55
CA ASP A 101 1.92 24.62 0.55
C ASP A 101 2.73 23.53 -0.16
N PHE A 102 2.06 22.49 -0.68
CA PHE A 102 2.70 21.35 -1.32
C PHE A 102 2.21 21.17 -2.75
N GLU A 103 3.14 20.75 -3.61
CA GLU A 103 2.86 20.26 -4.96
C GLU A 103 2.82 18.73 -4.91
N ILE A 104 1.77 18.12 -5.47
CA ILE A 104 1.65 16.65 -5.58
C ILE A 104 2.21 16.23 -6.93
N ARG A 105 3.13 15.27 -6.90
CA ARG A 105 3.67 14.59 -8.07
C ARG A 105 3.48 13.08 -7.94
N VAL A 106 3.51 12.40 -9.08
CA VAL A 106 3.34 10.95 -9.17
C VAL A 106 4.52 10.40 -9.96
N ASP A 107 5.17 9.38 -9.42
CA ASP A 107 6.28 8.64 -10.05
C ASP A 107 7.48 9.51 -10.48
N THR A 108 7.66 10.69 -9.89
CA THR A 108 8.78 11.58 -10.24
C THR A 108 10.03 11.29 -9.40
N ALA A 109 9.90 10.63 -8.26
CA ALA A 109 10.99 10.34 -7.33
C ALA A 109 10.79 9.00 -6.59
N PHE A 110 10.32 7.95 -7.29
CA PHE A 110 10.00 6.66 -6.69
C PHE A 110 11.15 6.10 -5.83
N ASP A 111 12.35 6.05 -6.37
CA ASP A 111 13.52 5.51 -5.66
C ASP A 111 13.85 6.32 -4.40
N GLU A 112 13.68 7.67 -4.43
CA GLU A 112 13.88 8.52 -3.26
C GLU A 112 12.81 8.27 -2.19
N VAL A 113 11.55 8.04 -2.60
CA VAL A 113 10.45 7.69 -1.69
C VAL A 113 10.75 6.37 -1.00
N VAL A 114 11.10 5.32 -1.75
CA VAL A 114 11.44 4.01 -1.18
C VAL A 114 12.64 4.12 -0.26
N ALA A 115 13.71 4.82 -0.66
CA ALA A 115 14.89 5.03 0.18
C ALA A 115 14.57 5.78 1.48
N ALA A 116 13.69 6.78 1.43
CA ALA A 116 13.25 7.51 2.62
C ALA A 116 12.35 6.65 3.54
N CYS A 117 11.55 5.76 2.98
CA CYS A 117 10.78 4.78 3.73
C CYS A 117 11.68 3.69 4.36
N ALA A 118 12.78 3.34 3.73
CA ALA A 118 13.77 2.36 4.19
C ALA A 118 14.82 2.93 5.16
N ASP A 119 14.72 4.20 5.58
CA ASP A 119 15.70 4.83 6.49
C ASP A 119 15.78 4.03 7.81
N PRO A 120 16.94 3.45 8.16
CA PRO A 120 17.09 2.60 9.35
C PRO A 120 16.90 3.38 10.67
N ARG A 121 16.91 4.72 10.62
CA ARG A 121 16.62 5.57 11.79
C ARG A 121 15.11 5.65 12.10
N ARG A 122 14.27 5.18 11.21
CA ARG A 122 12.83 5.12 11.46
C ARG A 122 12.52 3.97 12.41
N PRO A 123 11.66 4.19 13.42
CA PRO A 123 11.18 3.10 14.24
C PRO A 123 10.46 2.06 13.35
N HIS A 124 10.68 0.79 13.63
CA HIS A 124 10.04 -0.34 12.95
C HIS A 124 10.28 -0.42 11.41
N GLY A 125 11.48 0.00 10.97
CA GLY A 125 11.87 -0.11 9.56
C GLY A 125 11.95 -1.57 9.11
N TRP A 126 11.00 -1.99 8.26
CA TRP A 126 10.95 -3.35 7.71
C TRP A 126 11.51 -3.46 6.27
N ILE A 127 11.71 -2.33 5.60
CA ILE A 127 12.16 -2.28 4.21
C ILE A 127 13.67 -2.47 4.18
N ASP A 128 14.12 -3.65 3.75
CA ASP A 128 15.52 -3.92 3.48
C ASP A 128 15.89 -3.73 1.99
N GLY A 129 17.16 -3.93 1.66
CA GLY A 129 17.63 -3.76 0.29
C GLY A 129 17.06 -4.79 -0.70
N ARG A 130 16.53 -5.94 -0.24
CA ARG A 130 15.83 -6.92 -1.09
C ARG A 130 14.47 -6.36 -1.50
N ILE A 131 13.71 -5.88 -0.53
CA ILE A 131 12.40 -5.25 -0.71
C ILE A 131 12.54 -4.03 -1.63
N ALA A 132 13.47 -3.11 -1.32
CA ALA A 132 13.65 -1.88 -2.12
C ALA A 132 13.92 -2.20 -3.61
N ARG A 133 14.77 -3.18 -3.89
CA ARG A 133 15.06 -3.60 -5.28
C ARG A 133 13.83 -4.22 -5.97
N ALA A 134 13.09 -5.06 -5.26
CA ALA A 134 11.91 -5.74 -5.81
C ALA A 134 10.81 -4.75 -6.19
N TYR A 135 10.54 -3.76 -5.33
CA TYR A 135 9.55 -2.73 -5.65
C TYR A 135 10.03 -1.74 -6.72
N GLY A 136 11.33 -1.46 -6.79
CA GLY A 136 11.93 -0.71 -7.91
C GLY A 136 11.74 -1.44 -9.24
N GLU A 137 11.77 -2.78 -9.26
CA GLU A 137 11.47 -3.56 -10.45
C GLU A 137 9.98 -3.54 -10.80
N LEU A 138 9.07 -3.70 -9.83
CA LEU A 138 7.64 -3.51 -10.03
C LEU A 138 7.31 -2.12 -10.57
N HIS A 139 8.02 -1.08 -10.11
CA HIS A 139 7.85 0.27 -10.61
C HIS A 139 8.24 0.38 -12.10
N ARG A 140 9.39 -0.17 -12.49
CA ARG A 140 9.81 -0.20 -13.91
C ARG A 140 8.83 -0.95 -14.82
N LEU A 141 8.14 -1.95 -14.29
CA LEU A 141 7.08 -2.68 -14.98
C LEU A 141 5.70 -1.96 -14.93
N GLY A 142 5.58 -0.87 -14.16
CA GLY A 142 4.35 -0.08 -14.05
C GLY A 142 3.31 -0.63 -13.07
N TRP A 143 3.72 -1.46 -12.10
CA TRP A 143 2.87 -2.01 -11.05
C TRP A 143 3.03 -1.34 -9.70
N ALA A 144 4.19 -0.75 -9.40
CA ALA A 144 4.41 0.02 -8.20
C ALA A 144 4.52 1.50 -8.52
N HIS A 145 3.95 2.35 -7.67
CA HIS A 145 3.82 3.78 -7.89
C HIS A 145 4.10 4.55 -6.60
N SER A 146 4.59 5.78 -6.75
CA SER A 146 4.73 6.73 -5.66
C SER A 146 3.83 7.95 -5.85
N VAL A 147 3.42 8.52 -4.71
CA VAL A 147 2.79 9.84 -4.66
C VAL A 147 3.60 10.71 -3.71
N GLU A 148 4.07 11.82 -4.21
CA GLU A 148 5.02 12.69 -3.55
C GLU A 148 4.40 14.04 -3.19
N ALA A 149 4.71 14.51 -1.99
CA ALA A 149 4.44 15.88 -1.56
C ALA A 149 5.73 16.71 -1.62
N TRP A 150 5.79 17.65 -2.54
CA TRP A 150 6.94 18.52 -2.76
C TRP A 150 6.67 19.91 -2.17
N ARG A 151 7.68 20.51 -1.55
CA ARG A 151 7.63 21.86 -1.02
C ARG A 151 8.92 22.59 -1.35
N ASP A 152 8.84 23.80 -1.90
CA ASP A 152 9.99 24.62 -2.31
C ASP A 152 10.98 23.84 -3.21
N GLY A 153 10.46 23.03 -4.14
CA GLY A 153 11.24 22.21 -5.06
C GLY A 153 11.96 21.02 -4.40
N ARG A 154 11.63 20.67 -3.14
CA ARG A 154 12.23 19.56 -2.40
C ARG A 154 11.18 18.51 -2.02
N LEU A 155 11.56 17.25 -2.09
CA LEU A 155 10.72 16.14 -1.65
C LEU A 155 10.54 16.21 -0.13
N ALA A 156 9.34 16.60 0.31
CA ALA A 156 8.99 16.84 1.71
C ALA A 156 8.36 15.60 2.39
N GLY A 157 7.73 14.73 1.61
CA GLY A 157 7.15 13.46 2.05
C GLY A 157 6.57 12.71 0.87
N GLY A 158 6.11 11.49 1.12
CA GLY A 158 5.55 10.66 0.07
C GLY A 158 5.11 9.30 0.61
N LEU A 159 4.49 8.55 -0.26
CA LEU A 159 4.13 7.15 -0.06
C LEU A 159 4.40 6.36 -1.34
N TYR A 160 4.51 5.04 -1.22
CA TYR A 160 4.53 4.16 -2.37
C TYR A 160 3.66 2.92 -2.11
N GLY A 161 3.29 2.24 -3.17
CA GLY A 161 2.50 1.02 -3.11
C GLY A 161 2.35 0.35 -4.47
N VAL A 162 1.63 -0.76 -4.48
CA VAL A 162 1.33 -1.58 -5.66
C VAL A 162 -0.08 -1.31 -6.13
N ALA A 163 -0.25 -1.02 -7.43
CA ALA A 163 -1.55 -0.77 -8.05
C ALA A 163 -1.95 -1.95 -8.95
N ILE A 164 -3.07 -2.60 -8.63
CA ILE A 164 -3.62 -3.70 -9.43
C ILE A 164 -5.12 -3.45 -9.62
N GLY A 165 -5.52 -3.07 -10.82
CA GLY A 165 -6.92 -2.73 -11.07
C GLY A 165 -7.42 -1.56 -10.24
N GLY A 166 -8.42 -1.78 -9.41
CA GLY A 166 -8.97 -0.81 -8.45
C GLY A 166 -8.29 -0.82 -7.08
N LEU A 167 -7.37 -1.76 -6.84
CA LEU A 167 -6.62 -1.84 -5.59
C LEU A 167 -5.37 -0.97 -5.65
N PHE A 168 -5.10 -0.21 -4.59
CA PHE A 168 -3.79 0.32 -4.28
C PHE A 168 -3.34 -0.21 -2.92
N ALA A 169 -2.39 -1.15 -2.91
CA ALA A 169 -1.77 -1.64 -1.69
C ALA A 169 -0.63 -0.70 -1.28
N GLY A 170 -0.90 0.16 -0.31
CA GLY A 170 0.06 1.13 0.22
C GLY A 170 1.07 0.43 1.13
N GLU A 171 2.35 0.50 0.79
CA GLU A 171 3.42 -0.22 1.48
C GLU A 171 4.03 0.59 2.62
N SER A 172 4.35 1.83 2.36
CA SER A 172 4.94 2.71 3.37
C SER A 172 4.78 4.18 2.98
N MET A 173 4.91 5.04 3.99
CA MET A 173 4.90 6.49 3.81
C MET A 173 5.94 7.14 4.72
N PHE A 174 6.49 8.27 4.30
CA PHE A 174 7.44 9.05 5.10
C PHE A 174 7.12 10.54 5.03
N HIS A 175 7.66 11.30 5.98
CA HIS A 175 7.66 12.77 5.93
C HIS A 175 8.97 13.34 6.48
N ARG A 176 9.45 14.39 5.84
CA ARG A 176 10.55 15.27 6.31
C ARG A 176 9.99 16.59 6.83
N VAL A 177 8.79 16.96 6.36
CA VAL A 177 8.03 18.14 6.77
C VAL A 177 6.70 17.68 7.34
N THR A 178 6.27 18.30 8.43
CA THR A 178 4.98 17.99 9.10
C THR A 178 3.84 17.93 8.08
N ASP A 179 2.97 16.93 8.23
CA ASP A 179 1.81 16.63 7.40
C ASP A 179 2.12 16.17 5.95
N ALA A 180 3.37 16.20 5.46
CA ALA A 180 3.68 15.89 4.07
C ALA A 180 3.24 14.48 3.63
N SER A 181 3.36 13.45 4.49
CA SER A 181 2.85 12.11 4.19
C SER A 181 1.32 12.05 4.12
N LYS A 182 0.62 12.80 4.96
CA LYS A 182 -0.85 12.90 4.92
C LYS A 182 -1.30 13.66 3.66
N VAL A 183 -0.54 14.67 3.24
CA VAL A 183 -0.78 15.42 1.99
C VAL A 183 -0.56 14.52 0.78
N ALA A 184 0.47 13.67 0.79
CA ALA A 184 0.66 12.65 -0.25
C ALA A 184 -0.52 11.65 -0.30
N LEU A 185 -1.02 11.19 0.85
CA LEU A 185 -2.21 10.33 0.92
C LEU A 185 -3.47 11.05 0.38
N LEU A 186 -3.65 12.33 0.71
CA LEU A 186 -4.73 13.14 0.15
C LEU A 186 -4.60 13.20 -1.38
N GLY A 187 -3.41 13.48 -1.91
CA GLY A 187 -3.14 13.48 -3.35
C GLY A 187 -3.42 12.15 -4.03
N LEU A 188 -3.06 11.03 -3.40
CA LEU A 188 -3.40 9.69 -3.86
C LEU A 188 -4.92 9.51 -3.98
N VAL A 189 -5.66 9.80 -2.90
CA VAL A 189 -7.11 9.60 -2.87
C VAL A 189 -7.83 10.50 -3.86
N GLU A 190 -7.45 11.77 -3.97
CA GLU A 190 -8.01 12.71 -4.96
C GLU A 190 -7.70 12.23 -6.39
N GLY A 191 -6.49 11.77 -6.65
CA GLY A 191 -6.09 11.22 -7.94
C GLY A 191 -6.88 9.97 -8.31
N LEU A 192 -7.04 9.01 -7.37
CA LEU A 192 -7.83 7.80 -7.58
C LEU A 192 -9.33 8.10 -7.77
N ARG A 193 -9.87 9.15 -7.14
CA ARG A 193 -11.26 9.57 -7.31
C ARG A 193 -11.52 10.32 -8.60
N SER A 194 -10.49 10.76 -9.31
CA SER A 194 -10.62 11.61 -10.49
C SER A 194 -11.16 10.88 -11.73
N ASP A 195 -11.16 9.54 -11.73
CA ASP A 195 -11.74 8.74 -12.81
C ASP A 195 -13.13 8.17 -12.45
N PRO A 196 -13.92 7.70 -13.44
CA PRO A 196 -15.27 7.21 -13.21
C PRO A 196 -15.34 6.04 -12.22
N ASP A 197 -14.37 5.14 -12.22
CA ASP A 197 -14.34 3.98 -11.33
C ASP A 197 -14.07 4.39 -9.88
N GLY A 198 -13.18 5.35 -9.68
CA GLY A 198 -12.92 5.95 -8.38
C GLY A 198 -14.11 6.76 -7.85
N ALA A 199 -14.76 7.53 -8.70
CA ALA A 199 -15.97 8.27 -8.36
C ALA A 199 -17.14 7.34 -8.01
N ALA A 200 -17.21 6.15 -8.62
CA ALA A 200 -18.20 5.13 -8.34
C ALA A 200 -17.86 4.26 -7.10
N GLY A 201 -16.77 4.54 -6.38
CA GLY A 201 -16.35 3.78 -5.20
C GLY A 201 -15.78 2.39 -5.51
N ARG A 202 -15.36 2.14 -6.74
CA ARG A 202 -14.80 0.84 -7.16
C ARG A 202 -13.29 0.74 -6.96
N ARG A 203 -12.68 1.65 -6.17
CA ARG A 203 -11.27 1.64 -5.82
C ARG A 203 -11.09 1.63 -4.32
N LEU A 204 -10.03 0.97 -3.85
CA LEU A 204 -9.72 0.80 -2.45
C LEU A 204 -8.23 1.04 -2.20
N VAL A 205 -7.90 1.70 -1.10
CA VAL A 205 -6.53 1.74 -0.59
C VAL A 205 -6.45 0.73 0.55
N ASP A 206 -5.57 -0.25 0.39
CA ASP A 206 -5.23 -1.25 1.38
C ASP A 206 -3.98 -0.77 2.14
N VAL A 207 -4.04 -0.74 3.45
CA VAL A 207 -2.92 -0.31 4.32
C VAL A 207 -2.47 -1.42 5.26
N GLN A 208 -2.84 -2.65 4.95
CA GLN A 208 -2.57 -3.90 5.64
C GLN A 208 -3.10 -3.93 7.07
N TRP A 209 -2.54 -3.15 7.99
CA TRP A 209 -2.99 -3.02 9.38
C TRP A 209 -3.43 -1.59 9.69
N ALA A 210 -4.50 -1.48 10.46
CA ALA A 210 -5.00 -0.19 10.92
C ALA A 210 -4.21 0.27 12.15
N THR A 211 -3.41 1.31 12.00
CA THR A 211 -2.78 1.99 13.12
C THR A 211 -3.67 3.11 13.63
N ARG A 212 -3.50 3.52 14.89
CA ARG A 212 -4.23 4.67 15.47
C ARG A 212 -4.12 5.92 14.60
N HIS A 213 -2.93 6.15 14.01
CA HIS A 213 -2.71 7.26 13.09
C HIS A 213 -3.57 7.16 11.83
N LEU A 214 -3.61 5.98 11.21
CA LEU A 214 -4.38 5.72 9.99
C LEU A 214 -5.89 5.72 10.25
N CYS A 215 -6.34 5.20 11.41
CA CYS A 215 -7.75 5.30 11.82
C CYS A 215 -8.21 6.76 11.92
N GLY A 216 -7.35 7.67 12.41
CA GLY A 216 -7.63 9.10 12.43
C GLY A 216 -7.78 9.74 11.04
N LEU A 217 -7.30 9.08 9.98
CA LEU A 217 -7.44 9.47 8.59
C LEU A 217 -8.62 8.77 7.89
N GLY A 218 -9.39 7.91 8.59
CA GLY A 218 -10.57 7.24 8.04
C GLY A 218 -10.35 5.77 7.68
N VAL A 219 -9.15 5.20 7.96
CA VAL A 219 -8.94 3.76 7.79
C VAL A 219 -9.84 2.99 8.75
N ARG A 220 -10.40 1.89 8.25
CA ARG A 220 -11.20 0.94 9.00
C ARG A 220 -10.67 -0.46 8.83
N GLU A 221 -10.93 -1.31 9.79
CA GLU A 221 -10.67 -2.74 9.69
C GLU A 221 -11.89 -3.46 9.14
N ILE A 222 -11.65 -4.38 8.22
CA ILE A 222 -12.65 -5.31 7.72
C ILE A 222 -12.13 -6.74 7.88
N PRO A 223 -12.99 -7.73 8.15
CA PRO A 223 -12.58 -9.13 8.25
C PRO A 223 -11.89 -9.59 6.96
N ARG A 224 -10.85 -10.44 7.08
CA ARG A 224 -10.10 -11.02 5.95
C ARG A 224 -11.03 -11.56 4.85
N ALA A 225 -12.05 -12.33 5.22
CA ALA A 225 -12.99 -12.90 4.26
C ALA A 225 -13.72 -11.81 3.45
N GLY A 226 -14.11 -10.70 4.10
CA GLY A 226 -14.73 -9.56 3.44
C GLY A 226 -13.78 -8.84 2.49
N TYR A 227 -12.49 -8.67 2.89
CA TYR A 227 -11.47 -8.09 2.03
C TYR A 227 -11.21 -8.97 0.79
N LEU A 228 -11.06 -10.29 0.99
CA LEU A 228 -10.79 -11.23 -0.10
C LEU A 228 -11.95 -11.35 -1.09
N ALA A 229 -13.19 -11.23 -0.61
CA ALA A 229 -14.37 -11.17 -1.48
C ALA A 229 -14.37 -9.87 -2.32
N ALA A 230 -14.09 -8.72 -1.70
CA ALA A 230 -14.02 -7.45 -2.42
C ALA A 230 -12.85 -7.39 -3.42
N LEU A 231 -11.77 -8.12 -3.16
CA LEU A 231 -10.58 -8.14 -4.01
C LEU A 231 -10.86 -8.65 -5.42
N GLU A 232 -11.80 -9.56 -5.60
CA GLU A 232 -12.18 -10.07 -6.91
C GLU A 232 -12.70 -8.97 -7.83
N ASP A 233 -13.64 -8.18 -7.31
CA ASP A 233 -14.21 -7.05 -8.05
C ASP A 233 -13.18 -5.93 -8.27
N LEU A 234 -12.35 -5.65 -7.27
CA LEU A 234 -11.29 -4.63 -7.36
C LEU A 234 -10.28 -4.96 -8.46
N LEU A 235 -9.83 -6.21 -8.55
CA LEU A 235 -8.85 -6.62 -9.56
C LEU A 235 -9.38 -6.54 -10.99
N ALA A 236 -10.71 -6.60 -11.18
CA ALA A 236 -11.35 -6.48 -12.49
C ALA A 236 -11.52 -5.01 -12.95
N VAL A 237 -11.33 -4.04 -12.07
CA VAL A 237 -11.42 -2.60 -12.42
C VAL A 237 -10.25 -2.20 -13.32
N PRO A 238 -10.44 -1.36 -14.35
CA PRO A 238 -9.35 -0.82 -15.13
C PRO A 238 -8.30 -0.08 -14.29
N VAL A 239 -7.05 -0.07 -14.74
CA VAL A 239 -5.96 0.69 -14.12
C VAL A 239 -6.34 2.17 -14.02
N ALA A 240 -6.03 2.80 -12.89
CA ALA A 240 -6.38 4.21 -12.67
C ALA A 240 -5.60 5.14 -13.61
N ALA A 241 -6.31 6.13 -14.18
CA ALA A 241 -5.70 7.15 -15.04
C ALA A 241 -4.59 7.96 -14.34
N LEU A 242 -4.58 7.97 -13.00
CA LEU A 242 -3.53 8.56 -12.19
C LEU A 242 -2.14 8.03 -12.57
N TRP A 243 -2.02 6.73 -12.82
CA TRP A 243 -0.75 6.04 -13.11
C TRP A 243 -0.27 6.20 -14.55
N GLU A 244 -1.14 6.67 -15.45
CA GLU A 244 -0.76 6.91 -16.84
C GLU A 244 0.05 8.20 -17.02
N ARG A 245 -0.06 9.15 -16.09
CA ARG A 245 0.56 10.48 -16.15
C ARG A 245 2.01 10.51 -15.67
N GLY A 246 2.44 9.55 -14.85
CA GLY A 246 3.74 9.55 -14.18
C GLY A 246 4.84 8.72 -14.87
N HIS A 247 4.52 7.94 -15.91
CA HIS A 247 5.51 7.01 -16.48
C HIS A 247 6.50 7.75 -17.41
N PRO A 248 7.83 7.76 -17.11
CA PRO A 248 8.84 8.50 -17.90
C PRO A 248 9.08 7.96 -19.32
N GLY A 249 8.31 6.98 -19.78
CA GLY A 249 8.44 6.33 -21.08
C GLY A 249 7.46 6.80 -22.16
N ARG A 250 6.58 7.77 -21.91
CA ARG A 250 5.64 8.33 -22.88
C ARG A 250 5.83 9.85 -23.05
N ALA A 251 6.96 10.25 -23.66
CA ALA A 251 6.97 11.46 -24.45
C ALA A 251 6.24 11.14 -25.76
N GLY A 252 5.05 11.74 -25.95
CA GLY A 252 4.28 11.69 -27.18
C GLY A 252 4.95 12.49 -28.32
#